data_2715b42c71e0a9e001f5ce10de2ce208
#
_entry.id   2715b42c71e0a9e001f5ce10de2ce208
#
_cell.length_a   1.000
_cell.length_b   1.000
_cell.length_c   1.000
_cell.angle_alpha   90.00
_cell.angle_beta   90.00
_cell.angle_gamma   90.00
#
_symmetry.space_group_name_H-M   'P 1'
#
loop_
_entity.id
_entity.type
_entity.pdbx_description
1 polymer ?
#
loop_
_entity_poly.entity_id
_entity_poly.type
_entity_poly.pdbx_seq_one_letter_code
_entity_poly.pdbx_strand_id
1 'polypeptide(L)'
;MAVMQSSKHKVRPVLDYRELNEHVSSHTGESVVCGEKLRKWRSMGSNVKLLDLRKAYLQLHITEDLWKYQATKFQGKIYCLTRLGFGLNVAPKIMTAVVNAVL
;
A
#
# COMPACT_ATOMS: atom_id res chain seq x y z
N MET A 1 -8.52 9.77 -10.83
CA MET A 1 -9.68 9.78 -9.91
C MET A 1 -9.31 10.47 -8.61
N ALA A 2 -10.25 11.16 -7.98
CA ALA A 2 -10.01 11.83 -6.70
C ALA A 2 -11.15 11.51 -5.73
N VAL A 3 -10.82 11.33 -4.46
CA VAL A 3 -11.79 11.09 -3.39
C VAL A 3 -11.73 12.26 -2.41
N MET A 4 -12.89 12.82 -2.09
CA MET A 4 -13.00 13.88 -1.10
C MET A 4 -13.22 13.29 0.29
N GLN A 5 -12.37 13.66 1.23
CA GLN A 5 -12.58 13.37 2.65
C GLN A 5 -13.34 14.53 3.30
N SER A 6 -14.66 14.41 3.38
CA SER A 6 -15.51 15.48 3.90
C SER A 6 -15.18 15.86 5.35
N SER A 7 -14.79 14.89 6.19
CA SER A 7 -14.42 15.13 7.59
C SER A 7 -13.15 15.97 7.76
N LYS A 8 -12.28 16.00 6.76
CA LYS A 8 -11.01 16.74 6.79
C LYS A 8 -10.94 17.85 5.75
N HIS A 9 -11.99 18.07 4.97
CA HIS A 9 -12.03 19.03 3.85
C HIS A 9 -10.86 18.86 2.89
N LYS A 10 -10.42 17.61 2.66
CA LYS A 10 -9.30 17.28 1.78
C LYS A 10 -9.75 16.47 0.60
N VAL A 11 -9.16 16.77 -0.57
CA VAL A 11 -9.29 15.95 -1.76
C VAL A 11 -8.07 15.03 -1.83
N ARG A 12 -8.29 13.71 -1.90
CA ARG A 12 -7.23 12.74 -2.10
C ARG A 12 -7.23 12.26 -3.54
N PRO A 13 -6.13 12.46 -4.27
CA PRO A 13 -6.00 11.83 -5.58
C PRO A 13 -5.86 10.32 -5.41
N VAL A 14 -6.57 9.58 -6.24
CA VAL A 14 -6.52 8.11 -6.26
C VAL A 14 -6.14 7.68 -7.66
N LEU A 15 -5.08 6.88 -7.77
CA LEU A 15 -4.66 6.32 -9.04
C LEU A 15 -5.43 5.02 -9.29
N ASP A 16 -5.92 4.87 -10.53
CA ASP A 16 -6.67 3.68 -10.92
C ASP A 16 -5.71 2.67 -11.58
N TYR A 17 -5.38 1.62 -10.85
CA TYR A 17 -4.50 0.56 -11.32
C TYR A 17 -5.24 -0.71 -11.72
N ARG A 18 -6.55 -0.66 -11.92
CA ARG A 18 -7.34 -1.86 -12.26
C ARG A 18 -6.82 -2.57 -13.50
N GLU A 19 -6.53 -1.80 -14.56
CA GLU A 19 -5.97 -2.38 -15.79
C GLU A 19 -4.57 -2.94 -15.56
N LEU A 20 -3.71 -2.21 -14.86
CA LEU A 20 -2.36 -2.68 -14.54
C LEU A 20 -2.40 -3.96 -13.70
N ASN A 21 -3.32 -4.05 -12.76
CA ASN A 21 -3.47 -5.22 -11.90
C ASN A 21 -3.83 -6.49 -12.68
N GLU A 22 -4.46 -6.37 -13.84
CA GLU A 22 -4.74 -7.51 -14.72
C GLU A 22 -3.48 -8.14 -15.29
N HIS A 23 -2.42 -7.35 -15.43
CA HIS A 23 -1.13 -7.79 -15.99
C HIS A 23 -0.09 -8.13 -14.93
N VAL A 24 -0.38 -7.89 -13.66
CA VAL A 24 0.51 -8.18 -12.54
C VAL A 24 0.11 -9.51 -11.92
N SER A 25 1.09 -10.37 -11.68
CA SER A 25 0.84 -11.65 -10.99
C SER A 25 0.25 -11.39 -9.61
N SER A 26 -0.94 -11.94 -9.38
CA SER A 26 -1.62 -11.80 -8.11
C SER A 26 -1.00 -12.76 -7.09
N HIS A 27 -0.43 -12.20 -6.04
CA HIS A 27 0.06 -12.96 -4.91
C HIS A 27 -0.75 -12.57 -3.69
N THR A 28 -1.73 -13.39 -3.34
CA THR A 28 -2.47 -13.21 -2.09
C THR A 28 -1.59 -13.67 -0.94
N GLY A 29 -1.17 -12.72 -0.11
CA GLY A 29 -0.46 -13.05 1.12
C GLY A 29 -1.43 -13.58 2.18
N GLU A 30 -0.88 -14.19 3.20
CA GLU A 30 -1.65 -14.57 4.37
C GLU A 30 -2.28 -13.34 5.01
N SER A 31 -3.50 -13.48 5.50
CA SER A 31 -4.12 -12.42 6.27
C SER A 31 -3.28 -12.12 7.51
N VAL A 32 -2.89 -10.86 7.67
CA VAL A 32 -2.09 -10.42 8.82
C VAL A 32 -2.91 -10.54 10.10
N VAL A 33 -4.22 -10.35 10.01
CA VAL A 33 -5.13 -10.47 11.15
C VAL A 33 -6.05 -11.66 10.94
N CYS A 34 -5.94 -12.65 11.79
CA CYS A 34 -6.81 -13.82 11.81
C CYS A 34 -7.12 -14.22 13.26
N GLY A 35 -8.09 -15.11 13.43
CA GLY A 35 -8.51 -15.54 14.78
C GLY A 35 -7.39 -16.12 15.61
N GLU A 36 -6.47 -16.86 14.99
CA GLU A 36 -5.30 -17.44 15.64
C GLU A 36 -4.35 -16.37 16.17
N LYS A 37 -4.05 -15.35 15.36
CA LYS A 37 -3.19 -14.25 15.78
C LYS A 37 -3.83 -13.41 16.88
N LEU A 38 -5.13 -13.18 16.82
CA LEU A 38 -5.86 -12.45 17.85
C LEU A 38 -5.81 -13.20 19.17
N ARG A 39 -5.96 -14.52 19.15
CA ARG A 39 -5.85 -15.35 20.36
C ARG A 39 -4.43 -15.30 20.94
N LYS A 40 -3.42 -15.36 20.07
CA LYS A 40 -2.02 -15.24 20.49
C LYS A 40 -1.75 -13.89 21.16
N TRP A 41 -2.22 -12.80 20.55
CA TRP A 41 -2.05 -11.45 21.11
C TRP A 41 -2.73 -11.31 22.48
N ARG A 42 -3.91 -11.89 22.62
CA ARG A 42 -4.64 -11.90 23.89
C ARG A 42 -3.86 -12.56 25.01
N SER A 43 -3.12 -13.63 24.72
CA SER A 43 -2.32 -14.36 25.69
C SER A 43 -1.04 -13.63 26.09
N MET A 44 -0.61 -12.61 25.36
CA MET A 44 0.63 -11.89 25.61
C MET A 44 0.53 -10.80 26.70
N GLY A 45 -0.66 -10.59 27.27
CA GLY A 45 -0.88 -9.61 28.33
C GLY A 45 -1.37 -8.26 27.83
N SER A 46 -1.40 -7.29 28.75
CA SER A 46 -1.98 -5.98 28.51
C SER A 46 -1.00 -4.91 28.03
N ASN A 47 0.30 -5.19 28.04
CA ASN A 47 1.33 -4.24 27.61
C ASN A 47 1.46 -4.29 26.08
N VAL A 48 0.80 -3.37 25.41
CA VAL A 48 0.76 -3.32 23.94
C VAL A 48 1.22 -1.96 23.46
N LYS A 49 2.07 -1.95 22.42
CA LYS A 49 2.41 -0.73 21.68
C LYS A 49 1.85 -0.84 20.28
N LEU A 50 1.16 0.20 19.83
CA LEU A 50 0.62 0.31 18.49
C LEU A 50 1.48 1.29 17.70
N LEU A 51 1.99 0.84 16.56
CA LEU A 51 2.78 1.66 15.65
C LEU A 51 2.00 1.83 14.35
N ASP A 52 1.82 3.07 13.94
CA ASP A 52 1.20 3.39 12.66
C ASP A 52 2.22 4.10 11.77
N LEU A 53 2.39 3.60 10.55
CA LEU A 53 3.35 4.14 9.60
C LEU A 53 2.68 5.22 8.74
N ARG A 54 3.21 6.42 8.82
CA ARG A 54 2.73 7.52 7.97
C ARG A 54 3.09 7.26 6.51
N LYS A 55 2.09 7.29 5.62
CA LYS A 55 2.27 7.10 4.17
C LYS A 55 3.12 5.85 3.86
N ALA A 56 2.76 4.73 4.47
CA ALA A 56 3.60 3.52 4.48
C ALA A 56 4.08 3.11 3.08
N TYR A 57 3.18 2.97 2.12
CA TYR A 57 3.55 2.57 0.75
C TYR A 57 4.44 3.61 0.07
N LEU A 58 4.19 4.87 0.30
CA LEU A 58 4.96 5.96 -0.31
C LEU A 58 6.37 6.11 0.27
N GLN A 59 6.70 5.37 1.32
CA GLN A 59 8.06 5.29 1.83
C GLN A 59 8.94 4.32 1.04
N LEU A 60 8.34 3.42 0.26
CA LEU A 60 9.08 2.43 -0.50
C LEU A 60 9.40 2.97 -1.89
N HIS A 61 10.70 3.04 -2.19
CA HIS A 61 11.19 3.43 -3.51
C HIS A 61 11.05 2.27 -4.48
N ILE A 62 10.76 2.60 -5.72
CA ILE A 62 10.64 1.62 -6.80
C ILE A 62 11.83 1.81 -7.73
N THR A 63 12.38 0.69 -8.21
CA THR A 63 13.45 0.69 -9.23
C THR A 63 12.99 1.48 -10.46
N GLU A 64 13.88 2.31 -10.98
CA GLU A 64 13.58 3.20 -12.11
C GLU A 64 12.98 2.47 -13.31
N ASP A 65 13.43 1.26 -13.58
CA ASP A 65 12.90 0.41 -14.67
C ASP A 65 11.40 0.14 -14.55
N LEU A 66 10.85 0.24 -13.34
CA LEU A 66 9.44 -0.04 -13.06
C LEU A 66 8.57 1.23 -12.98
N TRP A 67 9.16 2.41 -13.03
CA TRP A 67 8.39 3.66 -12.93
C TRP A 67 7.34 3.78 -14.03
N LYS A 68 7.65 3.35 -15.23
CA LYS A 68 6.76 3.42 -16.39
C LYS A 68 5.43 2.68 -16.19
N TYR A 69 5.40 1.67 -15.33
CA TYR A 69 4.19 0.90 -15.04
C TYR A 69 3.23 1.65 -14.12
N GLN A 70 3.71 2.65 -13.42
CA GLN A 70 2.89 3.51 -12.57
C GLN A 70 2.69 4.89 -13.17
N ALA A 71 2.69 4.98 -14.49
CA ALA A 71 2.46 6.23 -15.20
C ALA A 71 0.98 6.63 -15.13
N THR A 72 0.74 7.93 -14.99
CA THR A 72 -0.59 8.51 -15.05
C THR A 72 -0.57 9.77 -15.88
N LYS A 73 -1.66 10.04 -16.58
CA LYS A 73 -1.81 11.24 -17.39
C LYS A 73 -2.69 12.24 -16.64
N PHE A 74 -2.18 13.45 -16.48
CA PHE A 74 -2.91 14.52 -15.83
C PHE A 74 -2.66 15.85 -16.57
N GLN A 75 -3.72 16.51 -16.99
CA GLN A 75 -3.67 17.78 -17.72
C GLN A 75 -2.73 17.73 -18.95
N GLY A 76 -2.78 16.65 -19.71
CA GLY A 76 -1.96 16.47 -20.92
C GLY A 76 -0.51 16.06 -20.69
N LYS A 77 -0.08 15.98 -19.44
CA LYS A 77 1.27 15.54 -19.08
C LYS A 77 1.26 14.14 -18.47
N ILE A 78 2.34 13.40 -18.69
CA ILE A 78 2.52 12.06 -18.13
C ILE A 78 3.46 12.14 -16.95
N TYR A 79 3.00 11.62 -15.81
CA TYR A 79 3.77 11.54 -14.58
C TYR A 79 3.96 10.08 -14.20
N CYS A 80 5.10 9.75 -13.62
CA CYS A 80 5.36 8.42 -13.09
C CYS A 80 5.52 8.48 -11.58
N LEU A 81 4.84 7.60 -10.87
CA LEU A 81 5.02 7.47 -9.43
C LEU A 81 6.30 6.69 -9.17
N THR A 82 7.21 7.29 -8.40
CA THR A 82 8.52 6.69 -8.08
C THR A 82 8.50 5.86 -6.79
N ARG A 83 7.38 5.83 -6.12
CA ARG A 83 7.14 5.09 -4.88
C ARG A 83 6.06 4.05 -5.10
N LEU A 84 5.97 3.09 -4.19
CA LEU A 84 4.94 2.06 -4.26
C LEU A 84 3.55 2.69 -4.16
N GLY A 85 2.71 2.47 -5.17
CA GLY A 85 1.40 3.07 -5.25
C GLY A 85 0.32 2.31 -4.51
N PHE A 86 -0.67 3.04 -3.99
CA PHE A 86 -1.89 2.43 -3.49
C PHE A 86 -2.69 1.83 -4.65
N GLY A 87 -3.41 0.75 -4.37
CA GLY A 87 -4.28 0.14 -5.37
C GLY A 87 -3.62 -0.94 -6.22
N LEU A 88 -2.30 -1.11 -6.14
CA LEU A 88 -1.63 -2.28 -6.72
C LEU A 88 -1.94 -3.51 -5.88
N ASN A 89 -2.34 -4.60 -6.55
CA ASN A 89 -2.71 -5.83 -5.85
C ASN A 89 -1.56 -6.49 -5.09
N VAL A 90 -0.31 -6.19 -5.47
CA VAL A 90 0.90 -6.73 -4.83
C VAL A 90 1.45 -5.83 -3.72
N ALA A 91 0.94 -4.60 -3.57
CA ALA A 91 1.49 -3.63 -2.61
C ALA A 91 1.43 -4.13 -1.16
N PRO A 92 0.33 -4.72 -0.67
CA PRO A 92 0.29 -5.23 0.69
C PRO A 92 1.34 -6.31 0.96
N LYS A 93 1.57 -7.20 0.01
CA LYS A 93 2.57 -8.26 0.13
C LYS A 93 3.99 -7.69 0.20
N ILE A 94 4.30 -6.72 -0.65
CA ILE A 94 5.60 -6.06 -0.65
C ILE A 94 5.81 -5.34 0.68
N MET A 95 4.82 -4.62 1.17
CA MET A 95 4.90 -3.91 2.44
C MET A 95 5.14 -4.87 3.61
N THR A 96 4.43 -5.98 3.63
CA THR A 96 4.62 -7.02 4.66
C THR A 96 6.04 -7.57 4.64
N ALA A 97 6.60 -7.84 3.46
CA ALA A 97 7.96 -8.32 3.33
C ALA A 97 9.00 -7.30 3.86
N VAL A 98 8.81 -6.02 3.55
CA VAL A 98 9.70 -4.95 4.01
C VAL A 98 9.63 -4.79 5.53
N VAL A 99 8.44 -4.77 6.09
CA VAL A 99 8.26 -4.64 7.55
C VAL A 99 8.88 -5.82 8.28
N ASN A 100 8.71 -7.04 7.78
CA ASN A 100 9.31 -8.23 8.37
C ASN A 100 10.84 -8.19 8.31
N ALA A 101 11.43 -7.59 7.30
CA ALA A 101 12.88 -7.45 7.19
C ALA A 101 13.45 -6.42 8.18
N VAL A 102 12.66 -5.43 8.58
CA VAL A 102 13.07 -4.38 9.53
C VAL A 102 12.88 -4.82 10.97
N LEU A 103 11.83 -5.56 11.25
CA LEU A 103 11.55 -6.10 12.57
C LEU A 103 12.40 -7.39 12.84
#